data_7bc307375650752f66b921ffed31f3e9
#
_entry.id   7bc307375650752f66b921ffed31f3e9
#
_cell.length_a   1.000
_cell.length_b   1.000
_cell.length_c   1.000
_cell.angle_alpha   90.00
_cell.angle_beta   90.00
_cell.angle_gamma   90.00
#
_symmetry.space_group_name_H-M   'P 1'
#
loop_
_entity.id
_entity.type
_entity.pdbx_description
1 polymer ?
#
loop_
_entity_poly.entity_id
_entity_poly.type
_entity_poly.pdbx_seq_one_letter_code
_entity_poly.pdbx_strand_id
1 'polypeptide(L)'
;MVDHRARPVVGDGHAVQGDGEVGNSAVETSLKGEIQVVLHKGKTLKLPRAETPTEYMTMGFHEDLDEAVKIATREMLDWIVEMKGIPRDEAYLLASVAMDLRVTQVVDGAKGIHAAIPKSIFHR
;
A
#
# COMPACT_ATOMS: atom_id res chain seq x y z
N MET A 1 10.29 17.70 11.52
CA MET A 1 9.25 18.30 12.38
C MET A 1 7.95 17.64 12.01
N VAL A 2 7.40 16.80 12.86
CA VAL A 2 6.12 16.13 12.58
C VAL A 2 5.01 17.14 12.82
N ASP A 3 4.20 17.40 11.80
CA ASP A 3 3.02 18.26 11.97
C ASP A 3 1.99 17.52 12.83
N HIS A 4 1.94 17.86 14.09
CA HIS A 4 0.96 17.32 15.05
C HIS A 4 -0.50 17.74 14.74
N ARG A 5 -0.74 18.44 13.63
CA ARG A 5 -2.07 18.88 13.17
C ARG A 5 -2.60 18.06 12.01
N ALA A 6 -1.88 17.02 11.56
CA ALA A 6 -2.38 16.14 10.51
C ALA A 6 -3.71 15.52 10.95
N ARG A 7 -4.78 15.86 10.26
CA ARG A 7 -6.12 15.30 10.48
C ARG A 7 -6.35 14.19 9.46
N PRO A 8 -6.88 13.03 9.85
CA PRO A 8 -7.31 12.04 8.87
C PRO A 8 -8.41 12.66 8.00
N VAL A 9 -8.28 12.48 6.69
CA VAL A 9 -9.30 12.89 5.72
C VAL A 9 -9.92 11.62 5.17
N VAL A 10 -11.23 11.54 5.17
CA VAL A 10 -12.02 10.46 4.55
C VAL A 10 -12.78 11.09 3.40
N GLY A 11 -12.60 10.56 2.20
CA GLY A 11 -13.27 11.03 0.99
C GLY A 11 -14.64 10.40 0.78
N ASP A 12 -15.15 10.53 -0.43
CA ASP A 12 -16.46 10.07 -0.84
C ASP A 12 -16.59 8.55 -0.81
N GLY A 13 -17.80 8.07 -0.63
CA GLY A 13 -18.10 6.65 -0.67
C GLY A 13 -18.29 6.16 -2.11
N HIS A 14 -17.55 5.12 -2.49
CA HIS A 14 -17.68 4.46 -3.78
C HIS A 14 -18.24 3.05 -3.59
N ALA A 15 -19.35 2.73 -4.26
CA ALA A 15 -19.90 1.37 -4.26
C ALA A 15 -19.08 0.44 -5.14
N VAL A 16 -18.53 0.96 -6.22
CA VAL A 16 -17.68 0.22 -7.17
C VAL A 16 -16.62 1.15 -7.75
N GLN A 17 -15.39 0.69 -7.69
CA GLN A 17 -14.25 1.27 -8.39
C GLN A 17 -13.25 0.16 -8.69
N GLY A 18 -12.77 0.07 -9.93
CA GLY A 18 -11.75 -0.92 -10.31
C GLY A 18 -10.35 -0.50 -9.83
N ASP A 19 -9.49 -1.48 -9.59
CA ASP A 19 -8.06 -1.22 -9.46
C ASP A 19 -7.54 -0.56 -10.75
N GLY A 20 -6.62 0.37 -10.56
CA GLY A 20 -6.10 1.18 -11.65
C GLY A 20 -6.70 2.56 -11.73
N GLU A 21 -7.91 2.79 -11.17
CA GLU A 21 -8.57 4.11 -11.20
C GLU A 21 -8.30 4.83 -12.52
N VAL A 22 -8.82 4.23 -13.61
CA VAL A 22 -8.46 4.60 -14.98
C VAL A 22 -8.99 5.98 -15.38
N GLY A 23 -10.07 6.40 -14.75
CA GLY A 23 -10.73 7.68 -14.98
C GLY A 23 -11.34 8.26 -13.72
N ASN A 24 -11.81 9.49 -13.80
CA ASN A 24 -12.39 10.24 -12.68
C ASN A 24 -13.79 9.74 -12.26
N SER A 25 -14.27 8.63 -12.81
CA SER A 25 -15.61 8.11 -12.55
C SER A 25 -15.57 6.87 -11.67
N ALA A 26 -16.40 6.87 -10.65
CA ALA A 26 -16.72 5.72 -9.82
C ALA A 26 -18.24 5.64 -9.64
N VAL A 27 -18.73 4.57 -9.03
CA VAL A 27 -20.14 4.52 -8.62
C VAL A 27 -20.26 5.17 -7.25
N GLU A 28 -20.61 6.45 -7.25
CA GLU A 28 -20.78 7.25 -6.04
C GLU A 28 -21.95 6.74 -5.20
N THR A 29 -21.78 6.68 -3.89
CA THR A 29 -22.82 6.28 -2.95
C THR A 29 -22.58 6.84 -1.56
N SER A 30 -23.63 6.86 -0.75
CA SER A 30 -23.49 7.13 0.67
C SER A 30 -23.04 5.86 1.40
N LEU A 31 -22.05 5.99 2.26
CA LEU A 31 -21.57 4.90 3.11
C LEU A 31 -21.71 5.25 4.58
N LYS A 32 -21.95 4.23 5.39
CA LYS A 32 -21.80 4.29 6.84
C LYS A 32 -20.63 3.38 7.22
N GLY A 33 -19.66 3.93 7.92
CA GLY A 33 -18.49 3.18 8.37
C GLY A 33 -18.09 3.58 9.79
N GLU A 34 -17.28 2.75 10.40
CA GLU A 34 -16.61 3.01 11.66
C GLU A 34 -15.11 2.95 11.42
N ILE A 35 -14.39 3.99 11.85
CA ILE A 35 -12.95 4.10 11.68
C ILE A 35 -12.33 4.25 13.06
N GLN A 36 -11.42 3.33 13.41
CA GLN A 36 -10.61 3.42 14.61
C GLN A 36 -9.22 3.96 14.25
N VAL A 37 -8.83 5.08 14.87
CA VAL A 37 -7.50 5.65 14.72
C VAL A 37 -6.64 5.23 15.91
N VAL A 38 -5.50 4.56 15.62
CA VAL A 38 -4.54 4.10 16.63
C VAL A 38 -3.20 4.79 16.38
N LEU A 39 -2.71 5.55 17.39
CA LEU A 39 -1.43 6.22 17.30
C LEU A 39 -0.29 5.29 17.76
N HIS A 40 0.63 4.96 16.87
CA HIS A 40 1.88 4.26 17.17
C HIS A 40 3.02 5.27 17.37
N LYS A 41 3.23 5.68 18.62
CA LYS A 41 4.32 6.63 18.98
C LYS A 41 5.68 6.04 18.64
N GLY A 42 6.56 6.86 18.04
CA GLY A 42 7.92 6.47 17.70
C GLY A 42 8.06 5.63 16.42
N LYS A 43 6.96 5.33 15.72
CA LYS A 43 6.99 4.73 14.39
C LYS A 43 6.71 5.78 13.33
N THR A 44 7.56 5.83 12.31
CA THR A 44 7.37 6.68 11.13
C THR A 44 7.42 5.81 9.89
N LEU A 45 6.37 5.88 9.07
CA LEU A 45 6.34 5.27 7.75
C LEU A 45 6.68 6.33 6.72
N LYS A 46 7.46 5.98 5.72
CA LYS A 46 7.75 6.87 4.57
C LYS A 46 6.55 6.96 3.65
N LEU A 47 5.90 5.84 3.43
CA LEU A 47 4.73 5.66 2.58
C LEU A 47 3.67 4.83 3.30
N PRO A 48 2.40 4.88 2.87
CA PRO A 48 1.35 4.07 3.44
C PRO A 48 1.64 2.58 3.31
N ARG A 49 1.25 1.83 4.33
CA ARG A 49 1.22 0.36 4.33
C ARG A 49 -0.18 -0.08 4.72
N ALA A 50 -0.62 -1.20 4.20
CA ALA A 50 -1.88 -1.81 4.56
C ALA A 50 -1.69 -3.27 4.95
N GLU A 51 -2.54 -3.73 5.83
CA GLU A 51 -2.60 -5.12 6.27
C GLU A 51 -4.04 -5.59 6.24
N THR A 52 -4.29 -6.66 5.49
CA THR A 52 -5.58 -7.34 5.47
C THR A 52 -5.48 -8.66 6.27
N PRO A 53 -6.58 -9.40 6.45
CA PRO A 53 -6.50 -10.75 7.01
C PRO A 53 -5.56 -11.69 6.24
N THR A 54 -5.38 -11.48 4.93
CA THR A 54 -4.67 -12.40 4.04
C THR A 54 -3.39 -11.86 3.42
N GLU A 55 -3.19 -10.54 3.38
CA GLU A 55 -2.08 -9.91 2.65
C GLU A 55 -1.43 -8.79 3.47
N TYR A 56 -0.14 -8.56 3.20
CA TYR A 56 0.58 -7.33 3.50
C TYR A 56 0.72 -6.52 2.22
N MET A 57 0.53 -5.20 2.30
CA MET A 57 0.59 -4.31 1.14
C MET A 57 1.46 -3.09 1.43
N THR A 58 2.28 -2.70 0.45
CA THR A 58 3.02 -1.43 0.44
C THR A 58 2.66 -0.63 -0.78
N MET A 59 2.80 0.69 -0.70
CA MET A 59 2.39 1.60 -1.76
C MET A 59 3.59 2.38 -2.28
N GLY A 60 3.57 2.67 -3.58
CA GLY A 60 4.52 3.56 -4.24
C GLY A 60 3.77 4.53 -5.15
N PHE A 61 4.17 5.79 -5.11
CA PHE A 61 3.54 6.86 -5.90
C PHE A 61 4.60 7.63 -6.67
N HIS A 62 4.38 7.83 -7.96
CA HIS A 62 5.24 8.63 -8.84
C HIS A 62 4.50 9.01 -10.13
N GLU A 63 4.92 10.07 -10.82
CA GLU A 63 4.38 10.44 -12.13
C GLU A 63 4.69 9.37 -13.20
N ASP A 64 5.84 8.73 -13.08
CA ASP A 64 6.24 7.56 -13.88
C ASP A 64 5.81 6.27 -13.16
N LEU A 65 5.07 5.40 -13.87
CA LEU A 65 4.53 4.17 -13.29
C LEU A 65 5.65 3.17 -12.94
N ASP A 66 6.72 3.12 -13.72
CA ASP A 66 7.86 2.22 -13.46
C ASP A 66 8.61 2.63 -12.19
N GLU A 67 8.71 3.92 -11.92
CA GLU A 67 9.28 4.40 -10.65
C GLU A 67 8.34 4.10 -9.48
N ALA A 68 7.02 4.22 -9.65
CA ALA A 68 6.06 3.81 -8.61
C ALA A 68 6.20 2.31 -8.27
N VAL A 69 6.39 1.44 -9.28
CA VAL A 69 6.69 0.01 -9.10
C VAL A 69 7.93 -0.20 -8.25
N LYS A 70 9.04 0.49 -8.58
CA LYS A 70 10.31 0.37 -7.84
C LYS A 70 10.16 0.82 -6.39
N ILE A 71 9.40 1.88 -6.16
CA ILE A 71 9.14 2.42 -4.81
C ILE A 71 8.34 1.41 -4.00
N ALA A 72 7.20 0.92 -4.50
CA ALA A 72 6.36 -0.05 -3.81
C ALA A 72 7.12 -1.34 -3.49
N THR A 73 7.92 -1.82 -4.46
CA THR A 73 8.76 -3.02 -4.29
C THR A 73 9.80 -2.82 -3.18
N ARG A 74 10.54 -1.71 -3.18
CA ARG A 74 11.54 -1.43 -2.15
C ARG A 74 10.94 -1.35 -0.75
N GLU A 75 9.79 -0.71 -0.61
CA GLU A 75 9.06 -0.64 0.66
C GLU A 75 8.62 -2.04 1.14
N MET A 76 8.20 -2.93 0.23
CA MET A 76 7.85 -4.31 0.59
C MET A 76 9.08 -5.11 1.04
N LEU A 77 10.21 -4.99 0.34
CA LEU A 77 11.45 -5.65 0.73
C LEU A 77 11.90 -5.20 2.13
N ASP A 78 11.86 -3.89 2.38
CA ASP A 78 12.21 -3.34 3.69
C ASP A 78 11.27 -3.87 4.78
N TRP A 79 9.98 -3.99 4.49
CA TRP A 79 9.01 -4.51 5.45
C TRP A 79 9.18 -6.02 5.70
N ILE A 80 9.47 -6.81 4.67
CA ILE A 80 9.78 -8.25 4.83
C ILE A 80 11.02 -8.44 5.72
N VAL A 81 12.08 -7.67 5.47
CA VAL A 81 13.30 -7.68 6.29
C VAL A 81 12.97 -7.30 7.74
N GLU A 82 12.19 -6.23 7.95
CA GLU A 82 11.75 -5.80 9.28
C GLU A 82 10.96 -6.89 10.02
N MET A 83 10.02 -7.55 9.34
CA MET A 83 9.14 -8.55 9.95
C MET A 83 9.82 -9.90 10.20
N LYS A 84 10.73 -10.32 9.31
CA LYS A 84 11.25 -11.69 9.29
C LYS A 84 12.71 -11.81 9.70
N GLY A 85 13.44 -10.69 9.75
CA GLY A 85 14.86 -10.69 10.09
C GLY A 85 15.74 -11.42 9.07
N ILE A 86 15.27 -11.62 7.84
CA ILE A 86 16.02 -12.25 6.75
C ILE A 86 16.84 -11.21 5.98
N PRO A 87 17.95 -11.63 5.31
CA PRO A 87 18.70 -10.76 4.42
C PRO A 87 17.84 -10.19 3.28
N ARG A 88 18.24 -9.02 2.77
CA ARG A 88 17.47 -8.31 1.73
C ARG A 88 17.40 -9.06 0.40
N ASP A 89 18.44 -9.80 0.05
CA ASP A 89 18.50 -10.67 -1.13
C ASP A 89 17.53 -11.85 -1.02
N GLU A 90 17.39 -12.46 0.15
CA GLU A 90 16.38 -13.49 0.41
C GLU A 90 14.96 -12.89 0.35
N ALA A 91 14.74 -11.68 0.90
CA ALA A 91 13.47 -10.98 0.78
C ALA A 91 13.12 -10.68 -0.68
N TYR A 92 14.12 -10.33 -1.50
CA TYR A 92 13.94 -10.11 -2.94
C TYR A 92 13.54 -11.39 -3.69
N LEU A 93 14.20 -12.51 -3.41
CA LEU A 93 13.85 -13.82 -3.98
C LEU A 93 12.41 -14.20 -3.60
N LEU A 94 12.04 -14.02 -2.32
CA LEU A 94 10.70 -14.29 -1.84
C LEU A 94 9.65 -13.41 -2.54
N ALA A 95 9.93 -12.12 -2.68
CA ALA A 95 9.06 -11.20 -3.41
C ALA A 95 8.90 -11.62 -4.87
N SER A 96 9.97 -12.09 -5.53
CA SER A 96 9.92 -12.52 -6.93
C SER A 96 8.98 -13.69 -7.18
N VAL A 97 8.76 -14.55 -6.19
CA VAL A 97 7.91 -15.75 -6.34
C VAL A 97 6.52 -15.60 -5.75
N ALA A 98 6.27 -14.58 -4.95
CA ALA A 98 5.03 -14.49 -4.18
C ALA A 98 4.38 -13.11 -4.14
N MET A 99 5.04 -12.06 -4.59
CA MET A 99 4.51 -10.70 -4.55
C MET A 99 3.82 -10.33 -5.86
N ASP A 100 2.59 -9.84 -5.75
CA ASP A 100 1.86 -9.22 -6.85
C ASP A 100 2.11 -7.71 -6.86
N LEU A 101 2.15 -7.15 -8.06
CA LEU A 101 2.15 -5.71 -8.29
C LEU A 101 0.84 -5.34 -9.00
N ARG A 102 0.09 -4.43 -8.37
CA ARG A 102 -1.22 -4.00 -8.88
C ARG A 102 -1.22 -2.49 -9.08
N VAL A 103 -1.76 -2.03 -10.21
CA VAL A 103 -1.93 -0.60 -10.44
C VAL A 103 -3.06 -0.10 -9.55
N THR A 104 -2.75 0.86 -8.68
CA THR A 104 -3.73 1.45 -7.76
C THR A 104 -4.52 2.56 -8.45
N GLN A 105 -3.81 3.44 -9.15
CA GLN A 105 -4.40 4.60 -9.84
C GLN A 105 -3.51 5.08 -10.98
N VAL A 106 -4.11 5.56 -12.08
CA VAL A 106 -3.41 6.18 -13.21
C VAL A 106 -3.98 7.54 -13.60
N VAL A 107 -5.18 7.88 -13.17
CA VAL A 107 -5.89 9.10 -13.58
C VAL A 107 -5.26 10.37 -13.03
N ASP A 108 -4.66 10.30 -11.84
CA ASP A 108 -4.02 11.45 -11.19
C ASP A 108 -2.61 11.70 -11.72
N GLY A 109 -2.08 12.90 -11.48
CA GLY A 109 -0.71 13.25 -11.84
C GLY A 109 0.32 12.30 -11.23
N ALA A 110 0.15 11.92 -9.97
CA ALA A 110 0.92 10.84 -9.34
C ALA A 110 0.19 9.51 -9.54
N LYS A 111 0.80 8.58 -10.25
CA LYS A 111 0.32 7.21 -10.41
C LYS A 111 0.67 6.37 -9.19
N GLY A 112 -0.13 5.36 -8.90
CA GLY A 112 0.04 4.50 -7.74
C GLY A 112 0.19 3.03 -8.09
N ILE A 113 1.09 2.36 -7.40
CA ILE A 113 1.24 0.90 -7.37
C ILE A 113 1.08 0.44 -5.93
N HIS A 114 0.34 -0.65 -5.71
CA HIS A 114 0.45 -1.40 -4.49
C HIS A 114 1.07 -2.78 -4.74
N ALA A 115 2.11 -3.07 -3.97
CA ALA A 115 2.71 -4.39 -3.90
C ALA A 115 1.99 -5.18 -2.81
N ALA A 116 1.54 -6.39 -3.10
CA ALA A 116 0.83 -7.26 -2.19
C ALA A 116 1.54 -8.61 -2.04
N ILE A 117 1.68 -9.10 -0.81
CA ILE A 117 2.28 -10.41 -0.55
C ILE A 117 1.39 -11.23 0.39
N PRO A 118 1.05 -12.49 0.04
CA PRO A 118 0.20 -13.32 0.88
C PRO A 118 0.82 -13.65 2.21
N LYS A 119 0.06 -13.53 3.29
CA LYS A 119 0.52 -13.93 4.63
C LYS A 119 0.82 -15.41 4.76
N SER A 120 0.12 -16.25 3.97
CA SER A 120 0.26 -17.70 3.98
C SER A 120 1.68 -18.20 3.67
N ILE A 121 2.46 -17.45 2.90
CA ILE A 121 3.85 -17.83 2.60
C ILE A 121 4.78 -17.77 3.82
N PHE A 122 4.38 -17.06 4.86
CA PHE A 122 5.14 -16.90 6.09
C PHE A 122 4.75 -17.91 7.18
N HIS A 123 3.71 -18.69 6.97
CA HIS A 123 3.25 -19.72 7.89
C HIS A 123 3.80 -21.09 7.45
N ARG A 124 4.58 -21.70 8.31
CA ARG A 124 4.88 -23.14 8.29
C ARG A 124 4.16 -23.81 9.46
#